data_9206243ab9ed5f5fcba953cb25a411e3
#
_entry.id   9206243ab9ed5f5fcba953cb25a411e3
#
_cell.length_a   1.000
_cell.length_b   1.000
_cell.length_c   1.000
_cell.angle_alpha   90.00
_cell.angle_beta   90.00
_cell.angle_gamma   90.00
#
_symmetry.space_group_name_H-M   'P 1'
#
loop_
_entity.id
_entity.type
_entity.pdbx_description
1 polymer ?
#
loop_
_entity_poly.entity_id
_entity_poly.type
_entity_poly.pdbx_seq_one_letter_code
_entity_poly.pdbx_strand_id
1 'polypeptide(L)'
;YYKNQIRQTLSNIEIYHIFESNKKVLLYLLQNNIVTITDSIYSEMINKVESNGNRYCYFFYPEIENFVGEEKMKDVKNELLSKDPNFFDNYQYKRKEGENDTYICSLIRKDSVEEFISYVTRMNLVLSSKIEPSIYETHSFLIENNKTTLFEYSAFFGSIQICQYLQMSNVKPKPSLWLYSIHSNSPELIHFLEYLNVEPPRLSGSKKNNDKNDDYSRCFSEAIKCHHNEIAFYITNNFLTQKEGNDDSKQKEEMILNSVKYHNYC
;
A
#
# COMPACT_ATOMS: atom_id res chain seq x y z
N TYR A 1 14.82 22.21 -14.87
CA TYR A 1 14.76 23.33 -13.93
C TYR A 1 14.63 22.85 -12.50
N TYR A 2 13.60 22.10 -12.13
CA TYR A 2 13.35 21.62 -10.75
C TYR A 2 14.44 20.69 -10.20
N LYS A 3 15.09 19.87 -11.01
CA LYS A 3 16.19 18.98 -10.60
C LYS A 3 17.33 19.73 -9.89
N ASN A 4 17.73 20.86 -10.48
CA ASN A 4 18.83 21.67 -9.93
C ASN A 4 18.41 22.37 -8.64
N GLN A 5 17.15 22.82 -8.53
CA GLN A 5 16.65 23.45 -7.32
C GLN A 5 16.59 22.46 -6.15
N ILE A 6 16.09 21.24 -6.36
CA ILE A 6 16.05 20.19 -5.31
C ILE A 6 17.47 19.92 -4.77
N ARG A 7 18.45 19.76 -5.67
CA ARG A 7 19.86 19.49 -5.28
C ARG A 7 20.55 20.67 -4.60
N GLN A 8 20.10 21.89 -4.81
CA GLN A 8 20.62 23.08 -4.12
C GLN A 8 20.07 23.20 -2.70
N THR A 9 18.89 22.65 -2.44
CA THR A 9 18.17 22.79 -1.17
C THR A 9 18.40 21.58 -0.24
N LEU A 10 18.47 20.38 -0.81
CA LEU A 10 18.59 19.14 -0.06
C LEU A 10 19.85 18.37 -0.48
N SER A 11 20.52 17.77 0.48
CA SER A 11 21.61 16.84 0.22
C SER A 11 21.09 15.52 -0.38
N ASN A 12 21.96 14.77 -1.02
CA ASN A 12 21.63 13.49 -1.65
C ASN A 12 21.01 12.49 -0.66
N ILE A 13 21.53 12.43 0.57
CA ILE A 13 21.04 11.52 1.60
C ILE A 13 19.67 11.98 2.15
N GLU A 14 19.44 13.28 2.29
CA GLU A 14 18.13 13.79 2.70
C GLU A 14 17.06 13.47 1.68
N ILE A 15 17.34 13.63 0.38
CA ILE A 15 16.41 13.24 -0.68
C ILE A 15 16.11 11.74 -0.60
N TYR A 16 17.13 10.90 -0.38
CA TYR A 16 16.97 9.46 -0.21
C TYR A 16 16.02 9.15 0.95
N HIS A 17 16.24 9.71 2.14
CA HIS A 17 15.39 9.47 3.32
C HIS A 17 13.94 9.93 3.15
N ILE A 18 13.72 11.03 2.43
CA ILE A 18 12.35 11.50 2.13
C ILE A 18 11.58 10.47 1.29
N PHE A 19 12.26 9.82 0.32
CA PHE A 19 11.60 8.96 -0.66
C PHE A 19 11.87 7.45 -0.49
N GLU A 20 12.65 7.03 0.48
CA GLU A 20 13.02 5.62 0.67
C GLU A 20 11.83 4.68 0.95
N SER A 21 10.72 5.20 1.47
CA SER A 21 9.48 4.43 1.66
C SER A 21 8.67 4.26 0.36
N ASN A 22 8.97 5.04 -0.68
CA ASN A 22 8.30 4.98 -1.97
C ASN A 22 9.27 4.49 -3.06
N LYS A 23 9.36 3.17 -3.21
CA LYS A 23 10.27 2.53 -4.17
C LYS A 23 10.14 3.06 -5.60
N LYS A 24 8.91 3.35 -6.05
CA LYS A 24 8.65 3.82 -7.42
C LYS A 24 9.20 5.22 -7.66
N VAL A 25 8.99 6.13 -6.71
CA VAL A 25 9.55 7.48 -6.76
C VAL A 25 11.05 7.44 -6.64
N LEU A 26 11.60 6.67 -5.68
CA LEU A 26 13.05 6.56 -5.52
C LEU A 26 13.73 5.98 -6.77
N LEU A 27 13.12 4.97 -7.41
CA LEU A 27 13.62 4.42 -8.68
C LEU A 27 13.69 5.49 -9.77
N TYR A 28 12.63 6.30 -9.90
CA TYR A 28 12.61 7.42 -10.84
C TYR A 28 13.73 8.44 -10.54
N LEU A 29 13.95 8.77 -9.27
CA LEU A 29 14.99 9.71 -8.85
C LEU A 29 16.40 9.18 -9.14
N LEU A 30 16.65 7.89 -8.94
CA LEU A 30 17.90 7.22 -9.28
C LEU A 30 18.14 7.19 -10.79
N GLN A 31 17.16 6.77 -11.58
CA GLN A 31 17.24 6.68 -13.03
C GLN A 31 17.46 8.04 -13.71
N ASN A 32 16.95 9.11 -13.12
CA ASN A 32 17.13 10.47 -13.60
C ASN A 32 18.34 11.17 -12.96
N ASN A 33 19.18 10.46 -12.22
CA ASN A 33 20.31 11.03 -11.50
C ASN A 33 19.93 12.25 -10.63
N ILE A 34 18.77 12.26 -10.00
CA ILE A 34 18.38 13.25 -8.98
C ILE A 34 18.93 12.81 -7.63
N VAL A 35 18.89 11.52 -7.35
CA VAL A 35 19.62 10.84 -6.27
C VAL A 35 20.70 9.98 -6.89
N THR A 36 21.87 9.91 -6.24
CA THR A 36 22.96 9.00 -6.62
C THR A 36 23.28 8.10 -5.44
N ILE A 37 23.56 6.83 -5.70
CA ILE A 37 24.00 5.91 -4.64
C ILE A 37 25.39 6.34 -4.18
N THR A 38 25.55 6.46 -2.88
CA THR A 38 26.80 6.71 -2.17
C THR A 38 27.07 5.54 -1.22
N ASP A 39 28.26 5.45 -0.62
CA ASP A 39 28.58 4.38 0.34
C ASP A 39 27.59 4.35 1.52
N SER A 40 27.11 5.52 1.97
CA SER A 40 26.09 5.62 3.02
C SER A 40 24.75 5.04 2.57
N ILE A 41 24.23 5.49 1.42
CA ILE A 41 22.97 5.00 0.85
C ILE A 41 23.05 3.49 0.53
N TYR A 42 24.17 3.04 -0.03
CA TYR A 42 24.43 1.63 -0.29
C TYR A 42 24.32 0.79 0.98
N SER A 43 25.01 1.22 2.06
CA SER A 43 24.98 0.51 3.34
C SER A 43 23.56 0.40 3.91
N GLU A 44 22.73 1.41 3.75
CA GLU A 44 21.34 1.38 4.18
C GLU A 44 20.51 0.45 3.28
N MET A 45 20.60 0.59 1.96
CA MET A 45 19.83 -0.23 1.02
C MET A 45 20.12 -1.72 1.13
N ILE A 46 21.38 -2.11 1.35
CA ILE A 46 21.78 -3.53 1.42
C ILE A 46 21.33 -4.19 2.71
N ASN A 47 21.23 -3.45 3.81
CA ASN A 47 20.84 -3.95 5.12
C ASN A 47 19.34 -3.81 5.41
N LYS A 48 18.60 -2.99 4.64
CA LYS A 48 17.19 -2.74 4.87
C LYS A 48 16.34 -3.96 4.50
N VAL A 49 15.51 -4.38 5.46
CA VAL A 49 14.49 -5.42 5.28
C VAL A 49 13.13 -4.77 5.43
N GLU A 50 12.24 -5.01 4.48
CA GLU A 50 10.85 -4.51 4.51
C GLU A 50 10.01 -5.29 5.52
N SER A 51 8.88 -4.72 5.94
CA SER A 51 7.94 -5.35 6.89
C SER A 51 7.43 -6.71 6.41
N ASN A 52 7.41 -6.93 5.11
CA ASN A 52 7.03 -8.20 4.48
C ASN A 52 8.16 -9.25 4.45
N GLY A 53 9.35 -8.92 4.96
CA GLY A 53 10.52 -9.78 5.00
C GLY A 53 11.40 -9.76 3.75
N ASN A 54 11.04 -9.01 2.72
CA ASN A 54 11.86 -8.86 1.53
C ASN A 54 13.06 -7.92 1.78
N ARG A 55 14.22 -8.25 1.22
CA ARG A 55 15.36 -7.33 1.26
C ARG A 55 15.15 -6.20 0.25
N TYR A 56 15.29 -4.98 0.71
CA TYR A 56 15.07 -3.78 -0.08
C TYR A 56 15.98 -3.73 -1.32
N CYS A 57 17.23 -4.19 -1.21
CA CYS A 57 18.20 -4.26 -2.29
C CYS A 57 17.76 -5.15 -3.48
N TYR A 58 16.82 -6.08 -3.29
CA TYR A 58 16.33 -6.92 -4.39
C TYR A 58 15.61 -6.10 -5.45
N PHE A 59 14.83 -5.11 -5.02
CA PHE A 59 14.15 -4.20 -5.94
C PHE A 59 15.11 -3.26 -6.67
N PHE A 60 16.19 -2.83 -6.01
CA PHE A 60 17.19 -1.90 -6.55
C PHE A 60 18.47 -2.59 -7.02
N TYR A 61 18.42 -3.89 -7.29
CA TYR A 61 19.58 -4.70 -7.65
C TYR A 61 20.46 -4.06 -8.76
N PRO A 62 19.92 -3.62 -9.92
CA PRO A 62 20.74 -3.08 -10.98
C PRO A 62 21.44 -1.76 -10.62
N GLU A 63 20.75 -0.89 -9.88
CA GLU A 63 21.31 0.41 -9.47
C GLU A 63 22.46 0.20 -8.47
N ILE A 64 22.30 -0.76 -7.56
CA ILE A 64 23.34 -1.11 -6.58
C ILE A 64 24.52 -1.82 -7.28
N GLU A 65 24.24 -2.78 -8.17
CA GLU A 65 25.28 -3.48 -8.95
C GLU A 65 26.12 -2.51 -9.78
N ASN A 66 25.48 -1.53 -10.42
CA ASN A 66 26.16 -0.48 -11.18
C ASN A 66 27.09 0.39 -10.30
N PHE A 67 26.75 0.56 -9.03
CA PHE A 67 27.55 1.35 -8.09
C PHE A 67 28.74 0.57 -7.52
N VAL A 68 28.52 -0.67 -7.03
CA VAL A 68 29.54 -1.44 -6.31
C VAL A 68 30.27 -2.48 -7.16
N GLY A 69 29.76 -2.79 -8.33
CA GLY A 69 30.26 -3.81 -9.25
C GLY A 69 29.68 -5.21 -9.01
N GLU A 70 29.75 -6.05 -10.04
CA GLU A 70 29.14 -7.39 -10.07
C GLU A 70 29.70 -8.31 -8.97
N GLU A 71 31.00 -8.24 -8.69
CA GLU A 71 31.65 -9.11 -7.70
C GLU A 71 31.06 -8.93 -6.29
N LYS A 72 30.78 -7.68 -5.88
CA LYS A 72 30.18 -7.38 -4.57
C LYS A 72 28.69 -7.79 -4.49
N MET A 73 28.00 -7.89 -5.61
CA MET A 73 26.60 -8.28 -5.68
C MET A 73 26.40 -9.78 -5.98
N LYS A 74 27.48 -10.55 -6.16
CA LYS A 74 27.44 -11.96 -6.53
C LYS A 74 26.63 -12.83 -5.57
N ASP A 75 26.79 -12.63 -4.27
CA ASP A 75 26.05 -13.39 -3.26
C ASP A 75 24.55 -13.07 -3.29
N VAL A 76 24.19 -11.79 -3.47
CA VAL A 76 22.80 -11.36 -3.63
C VAL A 76 22.21 -11.96 -4.91
N LYS A 77 22.93 -11.97 -6.01
CA LYS A 77 22.51 -12.59 -7.28
C LYS A 77 22.26 -14.08 -7.13
N ASN A 78 23.18 -14.78 -6.49
CA ASN A 78 23.04 -16.21 -6.22
C ASN A 78 21.85 -16.52 -5.31
N GLU A 79 21.61 -15.69 -4.28
CA GLU A 79 20.43 -15.81 -3.42
C GLU A 79 19.13 -15.66 -4.21
N LEU A 80 19.05 -14.66 -5.08
CA LEU A 80 17.89 -14.42 -5.94
C LEU A 80 17.63 -15.58 -6.90
N LEU A 81 18.67 -16.06 -7.61
CA LEU A 81 18.57 -17.17 -8.54
C LEU A 81 18.29 -18.52 -7.84
N SER A 82 18.68 -18.68 -6.58
CA SER A 82 18.35 -19.86 -5.79
C SER A 82 16.87 -19.94 -5.42
N LYS A 83 16.22 -18.79 -5.25
CA LYS A 83 14.76 -18.66 -4.98
C LYS A 83 13.93 -18.82 -6.25
N ASP A 84 14.38 -18.20 -7.33
CA ASP A 84 13.77 -18.27 -8.65
C ASP A 84 14.86 -18.25 -9.73
N PRO A 85 15.12 -19.37 -10.41
CA PRO A 85 16.12 -19.42 -11.49
C PRO A 85 15.84 -18.41 -12.63
N ASN A 86 14.57 -18.03 -12.82
CA ASN A 86 14.13 -17.08 -13.84
C ASN A 86 13.92 -15.66 -13.27
N PHE A 87 14.49 -15.37 -12.10
CA PHE A 87 14.25 -14.12 -11.38
C PHE A 87 14.42 -12.86 -12.23
N PHE A 88 15.44 -12.84 -13.09
CA PHE A 88 15.72 -11.68 -13.94
C PHE A 88 14.87 -11.63 -15.21
N ASP A 89 14.06 -12.66 -15.50
CA ASP A 89 13.14 -12.65 -16.62
C ASP A 89 12.02 -11.64 -16.37
N ASN A 90 11.87 -10.69 -17.29
CA ASN A 90 10.90 -9.59 -17.15
C ASN A 90 11.09 -8.70 -15.92
N TYR A 91 12.24 -8.77 -15.25
CA TYR A 91 12.53 -8.02 -14.02
C TYR A 91 12.28 -6.51 -14.17
N GLN A 92 12.78 -5.89 -15.23
CA GLN A 92 12.59 -4.46 -15.48
C GLN A 92 11.12 -4.10 -15.73
N TYR A 93 10.37 -4.97 -16.41
CA TYR A 93 8.94 -4.80 -16.64
C TYR A 93 8.18 -4.88 -15.30
N LYS A 94 8.40 -5.91 -14.49
CA LYS A 94 7.78 -6.08 -13.17
C LYS A 94 8.06 -4.89 -12.25
N ARG A 95 9.30 -4.38 -12.23
CA ARG A 95 9.67 -3.18 -11.45
C ARG A 95 8.92 -1.93 -11.93
N LYS A 96 8.75 -1.77 -13.24
CA LYS A 96 8.03 -0.64 -13.82
C LYS A 96 6.55 -0.67 -13.45
N GLU A 97 5.93 -1.85 -13.50
CA GLU A 97 4.57 -2.05 -13.00
C GLU A 97 4.48 -1.67 -11.51
N GLY A 98 5.43 -2.14 -10.71
CA GLY A 98 5.54 -1.78 -9.29
C GLY A 98 4.46 -2.39 -8.42
N GLU A 99 3.94 -3.55 -8.82
CA GLU A 99 2.83 -4.26 -8.18
C GLU A 99 3.19 -5.72 -7.93
N ASN A 100 2.46 -6.37 -7.04
CA ASN A 100 2.66 -7.79 -6.76
C ASN A 100 2.50 -8.63 -8.04
N ASP A 101 3.55 -9.34 -8.42
CA ASP A 101 3.67 -10.06 -9.70
C ASP A 101 3.05 -11.45 -9.70
N THR A 102 2.43 -11.89 -8.60
CA THR A 102 1.73 -13.19 -8.56
C THR A 102 0.51 -13.18 -9.47
N TYR A 103 0.24 -14.33 -10.10
CA TYR A 103 -0.87 -14.44 -11.05
C TYR A 103 -2.22 -14.12 -10.41
N ILE A 104 -2.47 -14.58 -9.17
CA ILE A 104 -3.71 -14.30 -8.46
C ILE A 104 -3.89 -12.79 -8.23
N CYS A 105 -2.83 -12.06 -7.87
CA CYS A 105 -2.87 -10.61 -7.72
C CYS A 105 -3.17 -9.91 -9.04
N SER A 106 -2.65 -10.41 -10.16
CA SER A 106 -2.96 -9.87 -11.48
C SER A 106 -4.44 -10.06 -11.87
N LEU A 107 -5.05 -11.19 -11.51
CA LEU A 107 -6.48 -11.44 -11.72
C LEU A 107 -7.34 -10.51 -10.87
N ILE A 108 -6.94 -10.29 -9.62
CA ILE A 108 -7.62 -9.36 -8.73
C ILE A 108 -7.58 -7.94 -9.31
N ARG A 109 -6.41 -7.43 -9.68
CA ARG A 109 -6.30 -6.06 -10.25
C ARG A 109 -7.15 -5.83 -11.49
N LYS A 110 -7.42 -6.88 -12.26
CA LYS A 110 -8.31 -6.83 -13.44
C LYS A 110 -9.79 -7.05 -13.13
N ASP A 111 -10.09 -7.37 -11.87
CA ASP A 111 -11.42 -7.85 -11.45
C ASP A 111 -11.96 -9.01 -12.31
N SER A 112 -11.05 -9.90 -12.76
CA SER A 112 -11.39 -11.04 -13.64
C SER A 112 -11.96 -12.19 -12.82
N VAL A 113 -13.21 -12.06 -12.40
CA VAL A 113 -13.85 -12.97 -11.43
C VAL A 113 -13.90 -14.43 -11.93
N GLU A 114 -14.20 -14.65 -13.19
CA GLU A 114 -14.31 -16.01 -13.75
C GLU A 114 -12.96 -16.73 -13.76
N GLU A 115 -11.91 -16.02 -14.18
CA GLU A 115 -10.54 -16.57 -14.17
C GLU A 115 -10.04 -16.75 -12.73
N PHE A 116 -10.39 -15.83 -11.83
CA PHE A 116 -10.07 -15.95 -10.41
C PHE A 116 -10.70 -17.21 -9.80
N ILE A 117 -12.01 -17.48 -10.04
CA ILE A 117 -12.70 -18.67 -9.57
C ILE A 117 -12.03 -19.94 -10.14
N SER A 118 -11.75 -19.95 -11.42
CA SER A 118 -11.09 -21.08 -12.08
C SER A 118 -9.72 -21.35 -11.47
N TYR A 119 -8.94 -20.28 -11.20
CA TYR A 119 -7.60 -20.39 -10.64
C TYR A 119 -7.63 -20.89 -9.19
N VAL A 120 -8.43 -20.28 -8.31
CA VAL A 120 -8.49 -20.68 -6.89
C VAL A 120 -9.00 -22.11 -6.73
N THR A 121 -9.95 -22.53 -7.58
CA THR A 121 -10.46 -23.91 -7.59
C THR A 121 -9.38 -24.89 -8.03
N ARG A 122 -8.70 -24.63 -9.14
CA ARG A 122 -7.63 -25.50 -9.67
C ARG A 122 -6.47 -25.64 -8.70
N MET A 123 -6.08 -24.53 -8.05
CA MET A 123 -4.98 -24.50 -7.10
C MET A 123 -5.38 -24.91 -5.68
N ASN A 124 -6.65 -25.22 -5.46
CA ASN A 124 -7.23 -25.54 -4.15
C ASN A 124 -6.85 -24.49 -3.08
N LEU A 125 -6.93 -23.20 -3.44
CA LEU A 125 -6.54 -22.11 -2.55
C LEU A 125 -7.61 -21.83 -1.51
N VAL A 126 -7.19 -21.58 -0.28
CA VAL A 126 -8.08 -21.12 0.79
C VAL A 126 -8.44 -19.65 0.54
N LEU A 127 -9.73 -19.35 0.31
CA LEU A 127 -10.19 -18.00 -0.03
C LEU A 127 -9.92 -16.94 1.06
N SER A 128 -9.73 -17.36 2.31
CA SER A 128 -9.33 -16.47 3.42
C SER A 128 -7.81 -16.34 3.57
N SER A 129 -7.01 -16.92 2.67
CA SER A 129 -5.55 -16.86 2.72
C SER A 129 -5.04 -15.43 2.51
N LYS A 130 -3.79 -15.23 2.91
CA LYS A 130 -3.04 -14.02 2.63
C LYS A 130 -2.41 -14.11 1.25
N ILE A 131 -2.15 -12.95 0.66
CA ILE A 131 -1.30 -12.87 -0.53
C ILE A 131 0.16 -13.11 -0.16
N GLU A 132 0.91 -13.70 -1.08
CA GLU A 132 2.36 -13.85 -0.93
C GLU A 132 3.03 -12.48 -1.18
N PRO A 133 3.99 -12.08 -0.33
CA PRO A 133 4.74 -10.84 -0.54
C PRO A 133 5.55 -10.88 -1.83
N SER A 134 5.50 -9.80 -2.61
CA SER A 134 6.35 -9.61 -3.79
C SER A 134 7.39 -8.52 -3.55
N ILE A 135 8.59 -8.71 -4.06
CA ILE A 135 9.63 -7.69 -4.06
C ILE A 135 9.27 -6.50 -4.95
N TYR A 136 8.40 -6.73 -5.94
CA TYR A 136 7.96 -5.71 -6.91
C TYR A 136 6.87 -4.80 -6.36
N GLU A 137 6.21 -5.19 -5.24
CA GLU A 137 5.21 -4.33 -4.60
C GLU A 137 5.82 -3.00 -4.15
N THR A 138 5.23 -1.89 -4.57
CA THR A 138 5.71 -0.54 -4.27
C THR A 138 4.73 0.29 -3.44
N HIS A 139 3.50 -0.17 -3.25
CA HIS A 139 2.52 0.51 -2.41
C HIS A 139 2.89 0.38 -0.94
N SER A 140 3.32 1.46 -0.31
CA SER A 140 3.77 1.47 1.09
C SER A 140 2.71 0.88 2.03
N PHE A 141 1.43 1.20 1.81
CA PHE A 141 0.32 0.65 2.59
C PHE A 141 0.28 -0.89 2.53
N LEU A 142 0.46 -1.51 1.36
CA LEU A 142 0.46 -2.97 1.21
C LEU A 142 1.73 -3.60 1.79
N ILE A 143 2.88 -2.95 1.65
CA ILE A 143 4.15 -3.41 2.22
C ILE A 143 4.10 -3.40 3.75
N GLU A 144 3.58 -2.34 4.36
CA GLU A 144 3.43 -2.19 5.80
C GLU A 144 2.43 -3.19 6.38
N ASN A 145 1.34 -3.48 5.64
CA ASN A 145 0.31 -4.44 6.01
C ASN A 145 0.61 -5.84 5.44
N ASN A 146 1.73 -6.43 5.81
CA ASN A 146 2.27 -7.71 5.32
C ASN A 146 1.37 -8.95 5.54
N LYS A 147 0.17 -8.78 6.04
CA LYS A 147 -0.83 -9.83 6.30
C LYS A 147 -2.08 -9.66 5.45
N THR A 148 -1.99 -8.87 4.38
CA THR A 148 -3.09 -8.61 3.45
C THR A 148 -3.69 -9.92 2.93
N THR A 149 -4.99 -10.08 3.08
CA THR A 149 -5.75 -11.23 2.55
C THR A 149 -6.18 -10.99 1.11
N LEU A 150 -6.65 -12.04 0.43
CA LEU A 150 -7.23 -11.92 -0.91
C LEU A 150 -8.36 -10.90 -0.93
N PHE A 151 -9.21 -10.88 0.12
CA PHE A 151 -10.32 -9.93 0.23
C PHE A 151 -9.83 -8.49 0.38
N GLU A 152 -8.86 -8.26 1.27
CA GLU A 152 -8.27 -6.94 1.50
C GLU A 152 -7.55 -6.43 0.24
N TYR A 153 -6.83 -7.29 -0.46
CA TYR A 153 -6.17 -6.93 -1.72
C TYR A 153 -7.19 -6.58 -2.82
N SER A 154 -8.29 -7.36 -2.91
CA SER A 154 -9.39 -7.06 -3.84
C SER A 154 -10.04 -5.71 -3.53
N ALA A 155 -10.26 -5.40 -2.26
CA ALA A 155 -10.80 -4.11 -1.84
C ALA A 155 -9.85 -2.96 -2.16
N PHE A 156 -8.53 -3.15 -1.99
CA PHE A 156 -7.51 -2.14 -2.30
C PHE A 156 -7.51 -1.74 -3.79
N PHE A 157 -7.71 -2.70 -4.68
CA PHE A 157 -7.73 -2.45 -6.13
C PHE A 157 -9.14 -2.18 -6.69
N GLY A 158 -10.17 -2.08 -5.87
CA GLY A 158 -11.51 -1.77 -6.34
C GLY A 158 -12.23 -2.94 -7.03
N SER A 159 -11.77 -4.18 -6.84
CA SER A 159 -12.24 -5.39 -7.52
C SER A 159 -13.56 -5.86 -6.92
N ILE A 160 -14.64 -5.15 -7.26
CA ILE A 160 -15.96 -5.34 -6.64
C ILE A 160 -16.55 -6.74 -6.91
N GLN A 161 -16.37 -7.29 -8.11
CA GLN A 161 -16.90 -8.61 -8.45
C GLN A 161 -16.24 -9.71 -7.64
N ILE A 162 -14.91 -9.63 -7.47
CA ILE A 162 -14.15 -10.57 -6.64
C ILE A 162 -14.50 -10.39 -5.17
N CYS A 163 -14.68 -9.15 -4.68
CA CYS A 163 -15.14 -8.90 -3.31
C CYS A 163 -16.51 -9.55 -3.05
N GLN A 164 -17.46 -9.39 -3.96
CA GLN A 164 -18.78 -10.02 -3.88
C GLN A 164 -18.68 -11.56 -3.89
N TYR A 165 -17.86 -12.12 -4.78
CA TYR A 165 -17.64 -13.56 -4.82
C TYR A 165 -17.06 -14.10 -3.50
N LEU A 166 -16.05 -13.43 -2.94
CA LEU A 166 -15.45 -13.83 -1.66
C LEU A 166 -16.46 -13.78 -0.52
N GLN A 167 -17.29 -12.75 -0.47
CA GLN A 167 -18.38 -12.62 0.51
C GLN A 167 -19.42 -13.74 0.35
N MET A 168 -19.88 -14.01 -0.87
CA MET A 168 -20.83 -15.09 -1.16
C MET A 168 -20.25 -16.48 -0.84
N SER A 169 -18.94 -16.62 -0.90
CA SER A 169 -18.20 -17.82 -0.50
C SER A 169 -17.93 -17.91 1.02
N ASN A 170 -18.65 -17.11 1.81
CA ASN A 170 -18.58 -17.05 3.28
C ASN A 170 -17.20 -16.59 3.84
N VAL A 171 -16.41 -15.88 3.06
CA VAL A 171 -15.21 -15.21 3.61
C VAL A 171 -15.69 -13.99 4.42
N LYS A 172 -15.46 -14.01 5.73
CA LYS A 172 -15.90 -12.95 6.62
C LYS A 172 -15.12 -11.66 6.36
N PRO A 173 -15.82 -10.53 6.06
CA PRO A 173 -15.19 -9.24 5.95
C PRO A 173 -14.63 -8.80 7.32
N LYS A 174 -13.44 -8.20 7.30
CA LYS A 174 -12.80 -7.64 8.48
C LYS A 174 -12.97 -6.12 8.53
N PRO A 175 -12.93 -5.51 9.73
CA PRO A 175 -12.94 -4.04 9.85
C PRO A 175 -11.88 -3.32 9.02
N SER A 176 -10.70 -3.94 8.84
CA SER A 176 -9.61 -3.41 8.00
C SER A 176 -10.03 -3.14 6.55
N LEU A 177 -11.04 -3.85 6.01
CA LEU A 177 -11.53 -3.64 4.64
C LEU A 177 -11.90 -2.18 4.34
N TRP A 178 -12.37 -1.42 5.36
CA TRP A 178 -12.63 0.01 5.21
C TRP A 178 -11.41 0.76 4.70
N LEU A 179 -10.23 0.53 5.32
CA LEU A 179 -8.99 1.22 4.91
C LEU A 179 -8.58 0.84 3.50
N TYR A 180 -8.65 -0.45 3.16
CA TYR A 180 -8.32 -0.92 1.81
C TYR A 180 -9.28 -0.35 0.76
N SER A 181 -10.58 -0.31 1.05
CA SER A 181 -11.58 0.26 0.14
C SER A 181 -11.39 1.77 -0.06
N ILE A 182 -10.92 2.49 0.96
CA ILE A 182 -10.57 3.91 0.84
C ILE A 182 -9.44 4.09 -0.17
N HIS A 183 -8.40 3.25 -0.14
CA HIS A 183 -7.31 3.32 -1.11
C HIS A 183 -7.75 3.11 -2.55
N SER A 184 -8.78 2.31 -2.79
CA SER A 184 -9.32 2.10 -4.15
C SER A 184 -10.06 3.30 -4.74
N ASN A 185 -10.43 4.27 -3.90
CA ASN A 185 -11.32 5.38 -4.28
C ASN A 185 -12.65 4.94 -4.92
N SER A 186 -13.18 3.77 -4.50
CA SER A 186 -14.43 3.22 -5.03
C SER A 186 -15.60 3.47 -4.09
N PRO A 187 -16.55 4.37 -4.44
CA PRO A 187 -17.79 4.54 -3.68
C PRO A 187 -18.62 3.25 -3.58
N GLU A 188 -18.56 2.43 -4.62
CA GLU A 188 -19.29 1.15 -4.67
C GLU A 188 -18.82 0.20 -3.56
N LEU A 189 -17.50 0.13 -3.31
CA LEU A 189 -16.96 -0.66 -2.20
C LEU A 189 -17.34 -0.09 -0.84
N ILE A 190 -17.38 1.22 -0.68
CA ILE A 190 -17.83 1.86 0.56
C ILE A 190 -19.28 1.45 0.84
N HIS A 191 -20.17 1.59 -0.13
CA HIS A 191 -21.59 1.17 0.00
C HIS A 191 -21.72 -0.35 0.21
N PHE A 192 -20.84 -1.15 -0.40
CA PHE A 192 -20.83 -2.59 -0.18
C PHE A 192 -20.51 -2.95 1.28
N LEU A 193 -19.54 -2.27 1.90
CA LEU A 193 -19.21 -2.47 3.32
C LEU A 193 -20.34 -2.02 4.25
N GLU A 194 -21.01 -0.92 3.92
CA GLU A 194 -22.21 -0.47 4.65
C GLU A 194 -23.34 -1.50 4.57
N TYR A 195 -23.65 -1.97 3.37
CA TYR A 195 -24.66 -3.01 3.15
C TYR A 195 -24.37 -4.28 3.97
N LEU A 196 -23.11 -4.66 4.08
CA LEU A 196 -22.67 -5.80 4.88
C LEU A 196 -22.60 -5.49 6.40
N ASN A 197 -22.85 -4.25 6.81
CA ASN A 197 -22.70 -3.77 8.19
C ASN A 197 -21.30 -4.05 8.77
N VAL A 198 -20.26 -3.87 7.97
CA VAL A 198 -18.88 -4.04 8.43
C VAL A 198 -18.51 -2.87 9.33
N GLU A 199 -18.21 -3.16 10.60
CA GLU A 199 -17.72 -2.12 11.51
C GLU A 199 -16.36 -1.57 11.04
N PRO A 200 -16.08 -0.25 11.20
CA PRO A 200 -14.78 0.33 10.88
C PRO A 200 -13.70 -0.14 11.87
N PRO A 201 -12.42 -0.02 11.51
CA PRO A 201 -11.31 -0.44 12.36
C PRO A 201 -11.15 0.49 13.56
N ARG A 202 -11.17 -0.07 14.76
CA ARG A 202 -10.99 0.67 16.02
C ARG A 202 -9.56 1.16 16.22
N LEU A 203 -9.40 2.30 16.86
CA LEU A 203 -8.10 2.77 17.31
C LEU A 203 -7.55 1.88 18.42
N SER A 204 -6.29 1.48 18.32
CA SER A 204 -5.61 0.68 19.33
C SER A 204 -5.53 1.47 20.64
N GLY A 205 -6.19 0.99 21.71
CA GLY A 205 -6.17 1.63 23.03
C GLY A 205 -7.41 2.42 23.40
N SER A 206 -8.39 2.59 22.53
CA SER A 206 -9.68 3.13 22.93
C SER A 206 -10.38 2.14 23.87
N LYS A 207 -10.59 2.56 25.12
CA LYS A 207 -11.46 1.84 26.05
C LYS A 207 -12.82 1.70 25.37
N LYS A 208 -13.54 0.62 25.67
CA LYS A 208 -14.93 0.36 25.25
C LYS A 208 -15.89 1.49 25.65
N ASN A 209 -15.66 2.69 25.16
CA ASN A 209 -16.69 3.71 25.14
C ASN A 209 -17.59 3.36 23.96
N ASN A 210 -18.89 3.28 24.21
CA ASN A 210 -19.92 2.92 23.20
C ASN A 210 -20.05 3.95 22.08
N ASP A 211 -19.00 4.71 21.79
CA ASP A 211 -18.99 5.78 20.83
C ASP A 211 -18.50 5.25 19.46
N LYS A 212 -19.45 4.85 18.62
CA LYS A 212 -19.20 4.35 17.26
C LYS A 212 -18.49 5.38 16.35
N ASN A 213 -18.51 6.67 16.73
CA ASN A 213 -17.96 7.74 15.90
C ASN A 213 -16.43 7.78 15.92
N ASP A 214 -15.78 7.42 17.03
CA ASP A 214 -14.31 7.35 17.12
C ASP A 214 -13.72 6.33 16.12
N ASP A 215 -14.52 5.34 15.73
CA ASP A 215 -14.09 4.28 14.82
C ASP A 215 -13.93 4.80 13.38
N TYR A 216 -14.76 5.77 12.92
CA TYR A 216 -14.66 6.34 11.57
C TYR A 216 -13.60 7.44 11.41
N SER A 217 -13.06 8.00 12.49
CA SER A 217 -11.98 9.00 12.45
C SER A 217 -10.74 8.45 11.73
N ARG A 218 -10.43 7.16 11.92
CA ARG A 218 -9.33 6.51 11.21
C ARG A 218 -9.59 6.39 9.71
N CYS A 219 -10.82 6.07 9.33
CA CYS A 219 -11.24 6.01 7.93
C CYS A 219 -11.16 7.39 7.27
N PHE A 220 -11.62 8.43 7.97
CA PHE A 220 -11.47 9.80 7.52
C PHE A 220 -10.01 10.21 7.33
N SER A 221 -9.15 9.95 8.34
CA SER A 221 -7.72 10.28 8.27
C SER A 221 -7.03 9.58 7.09
N GLU A 222 -7.38 8.31 6.82
CA GLU A 222 -6.84 7.57 5.67
C GLU A 222 -7.33 8.14 4.34
N ALA A 223 -8.60 8.57 4.24
CA ALA A 223 -9.13 9.21 3.03
C ALA A 223 -8.43 10.54 2.74
N ILE A 224 -8.17 11.36 3.76
CA ILE A 224 -7.38 12.60 3.63
C ILE A 224 -5.95 12.31 3.18
N LYS A 225 -5.30 11.30 3.77
CA LYS A 225 -3.94 10.87 3.41
C LYS A 225 -3.84 10.42 1.95
N CYS A 226 -4.87 9.74 1.45
CA CYS A 226 -4.96 9.30 0.07
C CYS A 226 -5.44 10.40 -0.90
N HIS A 227 -5.75 11.61 -0.43
CA HIS A 227 -6.36 12.70 -1.20
C HIS A 227 -7.72 12.34 -1.83
N HIS A 228 -8.47 11.41 -1.23
CA HIS A 228 -9.80 11.00 -1.66
C HIS A 228 -10.88 11.83 -0.94
N ASN A 229 -10.95 13.11 -1.33
CA ASN A 229 -11.76 14.12 -0.62
C ASN A 229 -13.26 13.82 -0.65
N GLU A 230 -13.77 13.22 -1.72
CA GLU A 230 -15.19 12.83 -1.83
C GLU A 230 -15.54 11.76 -0.79
N ILE A 231 -14.67 10.75 -0.61
CA ILE A 231 -14.84 9.72 0.41
C ILE A 231 -14.71 10.34 1.82
N ALA A 232 -13.73 11.22 2.03
CA ALA A 232 -13.57 11.91 3.30
C ALA A 232 -14.82 12.73 3.66
N PHE A 233 -15.36 13.47 2.71
CA PHE A 233 -16.60 14.23 2.86
C PHE A 233 -17.81 13.32 3.15
N TYR A 234 -17.91 12.20 2.44
CA TYR A 234 -18.96 11.21 2.65
C TYR A 234 -18.90 10.64 4.09
N ILE A 235 -17.72 10.23 4.54
CA ILE A 235 -17.52 9.69 5.90
C ILE A 235 -17.89 10.75 6.94
N THR A 236 -17.48 11.99 6.76
CA THR A 236 -17.80 13.09 7.68
C THR A 236 -19.31 13.25 7.82
N ASN A 237 -20.03 13.40 6.71
CA ASN A 237 -21.46 13.69 6.73
C ASN A 237 -22.32 12.56 7.25
N ASN A 238 -21.95 11.30 6.97
CA ASN A 238 -22.78 10.15 7.31
C ASN A 238 -22.45 9.51 8.66
N PHE A 239 -21.20 9.64 9.13
CA PHE A 239 -20.75 8.89 10.30
C PHE A 239 -20.16 9.76 11.41
N LEU A 240 -19.65 10.97 11.13
CA LEU A 240 -18.97 11.78 12.10
C LEU A 240 -19.83 12.96 12.61
N THR A 241 -20.71 13.57 11.80
CA THR A 241 -21.47 14.76 12.15
C THR A 241 -22.77 14.49 12.92
N GLN A 242 -23.12 13.26 13.23
CA GLN A 242 -24.41 12.93 13.86
C GLN A 242 -24.47 13.20 15.38
N LYS A 243 -23.53 13.91 15.97
CA LYS A 243 -23.61 14.31 17.38
C LYS A 243 -24.15 15.74 17.53
N GLU A 244 -25.44 15.83 17.82
CA GLU A 244 -25.98 17.01 18.47
C GLU A 244 -25.43 17.04 19.92
N GLY A 245 -24.49 17.95 20.20
CA GLY A 245 -24.27 18.39 21.57
C GLY A 245 -22.88 18.33 22.20
N ASN A 246 -21.81 17.83 21.58
CA ASN A 246 -20.48 17.92 22.19
C ASN A 246 -19.32 18.01 21.19
N ASP A 247 -18.60 19.13 21.32
CA ASP A 247 -17.21 19.37 20.88
C ASP A 247 -16.92 19.24 19.37
N ASP A 248 -17.73 19.88 18.56
CA ASP A 248 -17.51 20.13 17.12
C ASP A 248 -16.13 20.78 16.86
N SER A 249 -15.55 21.47 17.86
CA SER A 249 -14.25 22.15 17.77
C SER A 249 -13.08 21.18 17.67
N LYS A 250 -13.06 20.13 18.51
CA LYS A 250 -11.95 19.17 18.56
C LYS A 250 -11.87 18.29 17.32
N GLN A 251 -13.02 17.90 16.78
CA GLN A 251 -13.11 17.13 15.55
C GLN A 251 -12.67 17.98 14.35
N LYS A 252 -13.08 19.24 14.29
CA LYS A 252 -12.62 20.18 13.25
C LYS A 252 -11.11 20.42 13.33
N GLU A 253 -10.55 20.57 14.53
CA GLU A 253 -9.09 20.65 14.72
C GLU A 253 -8.36 19.43 14.19
N GLU A 254 -8.84 18.22 14.47
CA GLU A 254 -8.23 16.98 13.97
C GLU A 254 -8.33 16.89 12.43
N MET A 255 -9.45 17.30 11.84
CA MET A 255 -9.62 17.39 10.40
C MET A 255 -8.61 18.34 9.75
N ILE A 256 -8.45 19.53 10.34
CA ILE A 256 -7.49 20.55 9.87
C ILE A 256 -6.05 20.02 10.01
N LEU A 257 -5.70 19.42 11.16
CA LEU A 257 -4.37 18.87 11.40
C LEU A 257 -4.03 17.77 10.40
N ASN A 258 -4.97 16.88 10.11
CA ASN A 258 -4.77 15.83 9.09
C ASN A 258 -4.60 16.44 7.70
N SER A 259 -5.39 17.43 7.32
CA SER A 259 -5.26 18.11 6.03
C SER A 259 -3.90 18.77 5.88
N VAL A 260 -3.42 19.47 6.90
CA VAL A 260 -2.08 20.07 6.90
C VAL A 260 -0.99 18.99 6.85
N LYS A 261 -1.09 17.95 7.69
CA LYS A 261 -0.11 16.87 7.78
C LYS A 261 0.10 16.13 6.46
N TYR A 262 -0.96 15.95 5.69
CA TYR A 262 -0.90 15.21 4.43
C TYR A 262 -0.94 16.14 3.20
N HIS A 263 -0.74 17.45 3.39
CA HIS A 263 -0.76 18.45 2.31
C HIS A 263 -2.05 18.43 1.47
N ASN A 264 -3.16 18.07 2.09
CA ASN A 264 -4.47 18.03 1.47
C ASN A 264 -5.23 19.31 1.88
N TYR A 265 -5.27 20.28 0.99
CA TYR A 265 -5.83 21.62 1.23
C TYR A 265 -7.17 21.87 0.52
N CYS A 266 -7.87 20.81 0.13
CA CYS A 266 -9.17 20.90 -0.55
C CYS A 266 -10.34 21.04 0.41
#